data_459eb8696fdc7eaa5a45a600c916ff95
#
_entry.id   459eb8696fdc7eaa5a45a600c916ff95
#
_cell.length_a   1.000
_cell.length_b   1.000
_cell.length_c   1.000
_cell.angle_alpha   90.00
_cell.angle_beta   90.00
_cell.angle_gamma   90.00
#
_symmetry.space_group_name_H-M   'P 1'
#
loop_
_entity.id
_entity.type
_entity.pdbx_description
1 polymer ?
#
loop_
_entity_poly.entity_id
_entity_poly.type
_entity_poly.pdbx_seq_one_letter_code
_entity_poly.pdbx_strand_id
1 'polypeptide(L)'
;MEKNKFDLTIIDGPPGIGCPVIASVTGAGYVMIVTEPSISAFHDMERLLQLTRHFNIPTGICINKFDINTDMTARIEKFAGDTGIEILGKIAYDPGFTRAQVQGMPMIEYADTAVTGQIKQLWEKLQNNLMSAGKKAAGRKETVIKLN
;
A
#
# COMPACT_ATOMS: atom_id res chain seq x y z
N MET A 1 23.19 24.52 0.29
CA MET A 1 22.61 23.21 0.01
C MET A 1 21.25 23.43 -0.62
N GLU A 2 21.12 23.20 -1.92
CA GLU A 2 19.82 23.19 -2.59
C GLU A 2 18.98 22.05 -2.02
N LYS A 3 17.85 22.38 -1.40
CA LYS A 3 16.84 21.39 -1.03
C LYS A 3 16.24 20.88 -2.35
N ASN A 4 16.62 19.67 -2.78
CA ASN A 4 15.93 18.98 -3.85
C ASN A 4 14.43 18.92 -3.49
N LYS A 5 13.63 19.66 -4.25
CA LYS A 5 12.16 19.60 -4.10
C LYS A 5 11.68 18.41 -4.89
N PHE A 6 11.46 17.29 -4.21
CA PHE A 6 10.73 16.15 -4.79
C PHE A 6 9.22 16.43 -4.70
N ASP A 7 8.49 16.05 -5.74
CA ASP A 7 7.02 16.16 -5.73
C ASP A 7 6.37 15.05 -4.90
N LEU A 8 7.04 13.91 -4.77
CA LEU A 8 6.60 12.73 -4.03
C LEU A 8 7.80 11.99 -3.44
N THR A 9 7.68 11.57 -2.20
CA THR A 9 8.61 10.63 -1.54
C THR A 9 7.87 9.36 -1.20
N ILE A 10 8.38 8.21 -1.63
CA ILE A 10 7.87 6.89 -1.28
C ILE A 10 8.83 6.27 -0.28
N ILE A 11 8.30 5.83 0.86
CA ILE A 11 9.08 5.15 1.90
C ILE A 11 8.63 3.69 1.93
N ASP A 12 9.54 2.77 1.63
CA ASP A 12 9.32 1.34 1.82
C ASP A 12 9.47 1.02 3.31
N GLY A 13 8.35 0.73 3.95
CA GLY A 13 8.30 0.45 5.39
C GLY A 13 8.59 -1.02 5.69
N PRO A 14 9.31 -1.32 6.78
CA PRO A 14 9.59 -2.69 7.17
C PRO A 14 8.32 -3.46 7.56
N PRO A 15 8.32 -4.80 7.48
CA PRO A 15 7.19 -5.62 7.91
C PRO A 15 6.95 -5.53 9.42
N GLY A 16 5.75 -5.93 9.87
CA GLY A 16 5.35 -5.95 11.28
C GLY A 16 4.87 -4.59 11.80
N ILE A 17 4.91 -4.37 13.11
CA ILE A 17 4.37 -3.20 13.81
C ILE A 17 5.35 -2.58 14.83
N GLY A 18 6.63 -2.92 14.74
CA GLY A 18 7.66 -2.44 15.68
C GLY A 18 8.02 -0.95 15.53
N CYS A 19 8.93 -0.48 16.35
CA CYS A 19 9.39 0.92 16.35
C CYS A 19 9.81 1.47 14.98
N PRO A 20 10.46 0.69 14.08
CA PRO A 20 10.79 1.18 12.74
C PRO A 20 9.55 1.53 11.91
N VAL A 21 8.45 0.78 12.08
CA VAL A 21 7.18 1.04 11.40
C VAL A 21 6.56 2.33 11.92
N ILE A 22 6.54 2.52 13.24
CA ILE A 22 6.03 3.75 13.86
C ILE A 22 6.80 4.95 13.33
N ALA A 23 8.13 4.87 13.25
CA ALA A 23 8.97 5.92 12.72
C ALA A 23 8.69 6.22 11.23
N SER A 24 8.43 5.18 10.42
CA SER A 24 8.09 5.33 8.99
C SER A 24 6.72 5.96 8.78
N VAL A 25 5.75 5.63 9.64
CA VAL A 25 4.37 6.12 9.54
C VAL A 25 4.26 7.54 10.10
N THR A 26 4.99 7.85 11.18
CA THR A 26 4.95 9.18 11.81
C THR A 26 5.49 10.23 10.85
N GLY A 27 4.65 11.18 10.44
CA GLY A 27 5.01 12.21 9.48
C GLY A 27 4.60 11.92 8.02
N ALA A 28 4.13 10.71 7.73
CA ALA A 28 3.58 10.40 6.41
C ALA A 28 2.32 11.22 6.11
N GLY A 29 2.17 11.65 4.87
CA GLY A 29 0.96 12.31 4.39
C GLY A 29 -0.15 11.31 4.01
N TYR A 30 0.24 10.09 3.69
CA TYR A 30 -0.65 8.97 3.31
C TYR A 30 0.05 7.65 3.58
N VAL A 31 -0.70 6.62 3.97
CA VAL A 31 -0.18 5.26 4.16
C VAL A 31 -0.94 4.31 3.25
N MET A 32 -0.24 3.55 2.41
CA MET A 32 -0.78 2.39 1.72
C MET A 32 -0.32 1.13 2.42
N ILE A 33 -1.26 0.36 2.96
CA ILE A 33 -0.99 -0.94 3.56
C ILE A 33 -1.12 -1.99 2.46
N VAL A 34 -0.04 -2.73 2.19
CA VAL A 34 -0.08 -3.90 1.32
C VAL A 34 -0.20 -5.13 2.21
N THR A 35 -1.27 -5.90 2.03
CA THR A 35 -1.55 -7.11 2.81
C THR A 35 -1.78 -8.31 1.91
N GLU A 36 -1.56 -9.52 2.42
CA GLU A 36 -1.89 -10.77 1.73
C GLU A 36 -3.08 -11.46 2.43
N PRO A 37 -3.83 -12.33 1.74
CA PRO A 37 -4.99 -13.00 2.32
C PRO A 37 -4.58 -14.16 3.24
N SER A 38 -3.97 -13.83 4.38
CA SER A 38 -3.59 -14.74 5.45
C SER A 38 -4.05 -14.21 6.81
N ILE A 39 -4.17 -15.08 7.81
CA ILE A 39 -4.60 -14.70 9.17
C ILE A 39 -3.59 -13.75 9.80
N SER A 40 -2.30 -14.03 9.68
CA SER A 40 -1.25 -13.19 10.26
C SER A 40 -1.22 -11.79 9.64
N ALA A 41 -1.26 -11.71 8.30
CA ALA A 41 -1.26 -10.43 7.59
C ALA A 41 -2.54 -9.62 7.88
N PHE A 42 -3.68 -10.27 8.07
CA PHE A 42 -4.91 -9.62 8.49
C PHE A 42 -4.75 -8.94 9.86
N HIS A 43 -4.21 -9.64 10.85
CA HIS A 43 -3.98 -9.06 12.18
C HIS A 43 -2.94 -7.93 12.16
N ASP A 44 -1.89 -8.04 11.37
CA ASP A 44 -0.91 -6.97 11.24
C ASP A 44 -1.52 -5.74 10.55
N MET A 45 -2.36 -5.95 9.54
CA MET A 45 -3.14 -4.88 8.91
C MET A 45 -4.06 -4.16 9.92
N GLU A 46 -4.81 -4.91 10.76
CA GLU A 46 -5.66 -4.32 11.79
C GLU A 46 -4.87 -3.41 12.74
N ARG A 47 -3.72 -3.87 13.20
CA ARG A 47 -2.84 -3.09 14.12
C ARG A 47 -2.28 -1.84 13.45
N LEU A 48 -1.91 -1.94 12.18
CA LEU A 48 -1.45 -0.79 11.41
C LEU A 48 -2.56 0.24 11.20
N LEU A 49 -3.77 -0.20 10.91
CA LEU A 49 -4.91 0.69 10.78
C LEU A 49 -5.23 1.43 12.09
N GLN A 50 -5.08 0.75 13.24
CA GLN A 50 -5.19 1.42 14.54
C GLN A 50 -4.10 2.48 14.71
N LEU A 51 -2.87 2.19 14.33
CA LEU A 51 -1.74 3.11 14.40
C LEU A 51 -1.97 4.34 13.50
N THR A 52 -2.33 4.14 12.24
CA THR A 52 -2.58 5.26 11.31
C THR A 52 -3.76 6.13 11.73
N ARG A 53 -4.80 5.53 12.31
CA ARG A 53 -5.92 6.27 12.91
C ARG A 53 -5.48 7.10 14.11
N HIS A 54 -4.65 6.53 14.99
CA HIS A 54 -4.12 7.26 16.15
C HIS A 54 -3.38 8.53 15.73
N PHE A 55 -2.64 8.49 14.62
CA PHE A 55 -1.93 9.63 14.05
C PHE A 55 -2.75 10.46 13.06
N ASN A 56 -4.03 10.14 12.85
CA ASN A 56 -4.91 10.78 11.87
C ASN A 56 -4.31 10.81 10.45
N ILE A 57 -3.71 9.71 10.01
CA ILE A 57 -3.10 9.61 8.69
C ILE A 57 -4.07 8.92 7.73
N PRO A 58 -4.38 9.54 6.58
CA PRO A 58 -5.20 8.91 5.55
C PRO A 58 -4.55 7.60 5.09
N THR A 59 -5.36 6.54 5.00
CA THR A 59 -4.84 5.19 4.76
C THR A 59 -5.73 4.45 3.77
N GLY A 60 -5.11 3.69 2.87
CA GLY A 60 -5.79 2.75 1.99
C GLY A 60 -5.12 1.37 2.01
N ILE A 61 -5.81 0.35 1.52
CA ILE A 61 -5.38 -1.04 1.50
C ILE A 61 -5.16 -1.50 0.06
N CYS A 62 -4.07 -2.21 -0.18
CA CYS A 62 -3.86 -3.04 -1.37
C CYS A 62 -3.82 -4.51 -0.94
N ILE A 63 -4.62 -5.37 -1.57
CA ILE A 63 -4.62 -6.82 -1.31
C ILE A 63 -3.74 -7.49 -2.37
N ASN A 64 -2.55 -7.91 -1.98
CA ASN A 64 -1.63 -8.65 -2.84
C ASN A 64 -1.98 -10.13 -2.85
N LYS A 65 -1.83 -10.79 -4.00
CA LYS A 65 -2.14 -12.21 -4.19
C LYS A 65 -3.57 -12.57 -3.76
N PHE A 66 -4.54 -11.68 -4.08
CA PHE A 66 -5.91 -11.78 -3.58
C PHE A 66 -6.61 -13.10 -3.94
N ASP A 67 -6.15 -13.76 -4.98
CA ASP A 67 -6.71 -14.98 -5.56
C ASP A 67 -6.22 -16.27 -4.91
N ILE A 68 -5.20 -16.23 -4.07
CA ILE A 68 -4.69 -17.44 -3.40
C ILE A 68 -5.56 -17.91 -2.24
N ASN A 69 -6.36 -17.00 -1.65
CA ASN A 69 -7.33 -17.33 -0.59
C ASN A 69 -8.51 -16.35 -0.66
N THR A 70 -9.51 -16.72 -1.42
CA THR A 70 -10.68 -15.87 -1.70
C THR A 70 -11.53 -15.60 -0.46
N ASP A 71 -11.63 -16.55 0.48
CA ASP A 71 -12.39 -16.38 1.72
C ASP A 71 -11.75 -15.32 2.63
N MET A 72 -10.43 -15.37 2.76
CA MET A 72 -9.70 -14.36 3.52
C MET A 72 -9.72 -13.01 2.82
N THR A 73 -9.65 -12.98 1.48
CA THR A 73 -9.82 -11.74 0.69
C THR A 73 -11.19 -11.12 0.97
N ALA A 74 -12.26 -11.90 0.91
CA ALA A 74 -13.61 -11.42 1.23
C ALA A 74 -13.72 -10.89 2.68
N ARG A 75 -13.02 -11.53 3.64
CA ARG A 75 -12.95 -11.05 5.03
C ARG A 75 -12.25 -9.69 5.13
N ILE A 76 -11.13 -9.49 4.39
CA ILE A 76 -10.43 -8.20 4.34
C ILE A 76 -11.34 -7.14 3.71
N GLU A 77 -12.02 -7.45 2.60
CA GLU A 77 -12.94 -6.54 1.93
C GLU A 77 -14.09 -6.11 2.83
N LYS A 78 -14.70 -7.08 3.54
CA LYS A 78 -15.76 -6.80 4.51
C LYS A 78 -15.25 -5.89 5.63
N PHE A 79 -14.09 -6.19 6.21
CA PHE A 79 -13.49 -5.39 7.28
C PHE A 79 -13.19 -3.96 6.79
N ALA A 80 -12.66 -3.79 5.58
CA ALA A 80 -12.41 -2.49 4.98
C ALA A 80 -13.71 -1.69 4.83
N GLY A 81 -14.79 -2.32 4.34
CA GLY A 81 -16.13 -1.71 4.23
C GLY A 81 -16.70 -1.30 5.59
N ASP A 82 -16.66 -2.19 6.58
CA ASP A 82 -17.18 -1.95 7.94
C ASP A 82 -16.41 -0.80 8.65
N THR A 83 -15.14 -0.62 8.32
CA THR A 83 -14.26 0.40 8.93
C THR A 83 -14.11 1.68 8.10
N GLY A 84 -14.72 1.72 6.91
CA GLY A 84 -14.65 2.88 6.01
C GLY A 84 -13.27 3.12 5.40
N ILE A 85 -12.43 2.07 5.29
CA ILE A 85 -11.11 2.15 4.67
C ILE A 85 -11.22 1.75 3.19
N GLU A 86 -10.64 2.55 2.32
CA GLU A 86 -10.68 2.27 0.88
C GLU A 86 -9.73 1.13 0.50
N ILE A 87 -10.21 0.21 -0.33
CA ILE A 87 -9.36 -0.74 -1.04
C ILE A 87 -8.91 -0.07 -2.35
N LEU A 88 -7.62 0.27 -2.40
CA LEU A 88 -6.98 0.93 -3.53
C LEU A 88 -6.87 0.00 -4.74
N GLY A 89 -6.61 -1.28 -4.49
CA GLY A 89 -6.49 -2.28 -5.53
C GLY A 89 -6.28 -3.68 -5.00
N LYS A 90 -6.43 -4.63 -5.92
CA LYS A 90 -6.15 -6.05 -5.70
C LYS A 90 -5.21 -6.51 -6.79
N ILE A 91 -4.14 -7.21 -6.42
CA ILE A 91 -3.12 -7.73 -7.32
C ILE A 91 -3.16 -9.25 -7.24
N ALA A 92 -3.38 -9.92 -8.38
CA ALA A 92 -3.40 -11.36 -8.46
C ALA A 92 -1.98 -11.95 -8.29
N TYR A 93 -1.91 -13.21 -7.88
CA TYR A 93 -0.66 -13.94 -7.92
C TYR A 93 -0.23 -14.17 -9.37
N ASP A 94 1.02 -13.82 -9.70
CA ASP A 94 1.61 -14.08 -11.01
C ASP A 94 3.06 -14.54 -10.86
N PRO A 95 3.44 -15.72 -11.32
CA PRO A 95 4.83 -16.18 -11.30
C PRO A 95 5.76 -15.31 -12.16
N GLY A 96 5.22 -14.44 -12.98
CA GLY A 96 5.95 -13.41 -13.72
C GLY A 96 6.79 -12.50 -12.83
N PHE A 97 6.34 -12.21 -11.60
CA PHE A 97 7.13 -11.43 -10.64
C PHE A 97 8.48 -12.07 -10.34
N THR A 98 8.50 -13.38 -10.07
CA THR A 98 9.75 -14.11 -9.82
C THR A 98 10.64 -14.11 -11.05
N ARG A 99 10.06 -14.31 -12.25
CA ARG A 99 10.84 -14.28 -13.50
C ARG A 99 11.42 -12.90 -13.80
N ALA A 100 10.65 -11.84 -13.59
CA ALA A 100 11.11 -10.46 -13.73
C ALA A 100 12.25 -10.16 -12.75
N GLN A 101 12.10 -10.56 -11.48
CA GLN A 101 13.11 -10.38 -10.44
C GLN A 101 14.43 -11.10 -10.77
N VAL A 102 14.37 -12.34 -11.28
CA VAL A 102 15.56 -13.08 -11.74
C VAL A 102 16.30 -12.34 -12.86
N GLN A 103 15.57 -11.61 -13.70
CA GLN A 103 16.17 -10.78 -14.77
C GLN A 103 16.54 -9.36 -14.32
N GLY A 104 16.36 -9.03 -13.04
CA GLY A 104 16.64 -7.70 -12.52
C GLY A 104 15.74 -6.60 -13.07
N MET A 105 14.52 -6.97 -13.53
CA MET A 105 13.56 -6.06 -14.15
C MET A 105 12.32 -5.90 -13.28
N PRO A 106 11.72 -4.68 -13.20
CA PRO A 106 10.40 -4.50 -12.61
C PRO A 106 9.34 -5.25 -13.43
N MET A 107 8.33 -5.83 -12.78
CA MET A 107 7.26 -6.56 -13.47
C MET A 107 6.56 -5.72 -14.54
N ILE A 108 6.42 -4.44 -14.30
CA ILE A 108 5.73 -3.50 -15.20
C ILE A 108 6.48 -3.27 -16.54
N GLU A 109 7.79 -3.52 -16.54
CA GLU A 109 8.66 -3.46 -17.73
C GLU A 109 8.89 -4.85 -18.35
N TYR A 110 8.73 -5.90 -17.53
CA TYR A 110 8.98 -7.28 -17.92
C TYR A 110 7.90 -7.84 -18.86
N ALA A 111 6.64 -7.57 -18.56
CA ALA A 111 5.53 -8.09 -19.34
C ALA A 111 4.28 -7.21 -19.21
N ASP A 112 3.48 -7.15 -20.29
CA ASP A 112 2.15 -6.52 -20.27
C ASP A 112 1.10 -7.61 -20.01
N THR A 113 0.70 -7.77 -18.76
CA THR A 113 -0.23 -8.78 -18.26
C THR A 113 -1.40 -8.13 -17.52
N ALA A 114 -2.40 -8.94 -17.15
CA ALA A 114 -3.50 -8.45 -16.31
C ALA A 114 -2.99 -7.84 -15.00
N VAL A 115 -1.92 -8.39 -14.43
CA VAL A 115 -1.31 -7.91 -13.18
C VAL A 115 -0.66 -6.54 -13.36
N THR A 116 0.03 -6.30 -14.46
CA THR A 116 0.59 -4.97 -14.74
C THR A 116 -0.50 -3.93 -14.94
N GLY A 117 -1.64 -4.31 -15.51
CA GLY A 117 -2.84 -3.47 -15.57
C GLY A 117 -3.38 -3.14 -14.16
N GLN A 118 -3.44 -4.13 -13.26
CA GLN A 118 -3.85 -3.92 -11.86
C GLN A 118 -2.92 -2.96 -11.12
N ILE A 119 -1.60 -3.07 -11.32
CA ILE A 119 -0.60 -2.16 -10.73
C ILE A 119 -0.80 -0.72 -11.25
N LYS A 120 -1.03 -0.54 -12.54
CA LYS A 120 -1.30 0.78 -13.13
C LYS A 120 -2.55 1.40 -12.53
N GLN A 121 -3.66 0.66 -12.42
CA GLN A 121 -4.90 1.13 -11.80
C GLN A 121 -4.72 1.48 -10.31
N LEU A 122 -3.97 0.66 -9.57
CA LEU A 122 -3.62 0.94 -8.17
C LEU A 122 -2.87 2.28 -8.07
N TRP A 123 -1.90 2.50 -8.95
CA TRP A 123 -1.13 3.74 -8.98
C TRP A 123 -2.00 4.97 -9.27
N GLU A 124 -2.89 4.89 -10.24
CA GLU A 124 -3.84 5.98 -10.56
C GLU A 124 -4.73 6.34 -9.36
N LYS A 125 -5.30 5.33 -8.69
CA LYS A 125 -6.08 5.55 -7.47
C LYS A 125 -5.26 6.19 -6.36
N LEU A 126 -4.05 5.69 -6.13
CA LEU A 126 -3.14 6.23 -5.13
C LEU A 126 -2.82 7.71 -5.43
N GLN A 127 -2.50 8.06 -6.67
CA GLN A 127 -2.24 9.45 -7.06
C GLN A 127 -3.45 10.36 -6.79
N ASN A 128 -4.67 9.92 -7.11
CA ASN A 128 -5.88 10.69 -6.84
C ASN A 128 -6.08 10.94 -5.35
N ASN A 129 -5.82 9.94 -4.51
CA ASN A 129 -5.93 10.07 -3.07
C ASN A 129 -4.85 10.98 -2.48
N LEU A 130 -3.62 10.91 -2.98
CA LEU A 130 -2.53 11.82 -2.60
C LEU A 130 -2.85 13.27 -2.93
N MET A 131 -3.39 13.55 -4.12
CA MET A 131 -3.80 14.90 -4.51
C MET A 131 -4.91 15.44 -3.59
N SER A 132 -5.84 14.57 -3.19
CA SER A 132 -6.94 14.92 -2.28
C SER A 132 -6.45 15.15 -0.85
N ALA A 133 -5.52 14.34 -0.36
CA ALA A 133 -4.91 14.46 0.95
C ALA A 133 -3.99 15.70 1.04
N GLY A 134 -3.21 15.97 0.00
CA GLY A 134 -2.32 17.14 -0.08
C GLY A 134 -3.06 18.48 -0.02
N LYS A 135 -4.28 18.55 -0.52
CA LYS A 135 -5.14 19.74 -0.38
C LYS A 135 -5.60 19.98 1.05
N LYS A 136 -5.67 18.93 1.90
CA LYS A 136 -6.06 19.02 3.33
C LYS A 136 -4.87 19.27 4.27
N ALA A 137 -3.66 18.93 3.84
CA ALA A 137 -2.44 19.05 4.64
C ALA A 137 -1.38 19.86 3.90
N ALA A 138 -1.56 21.17 3.82
CA ALA A 138 -0.55 22.08 3.25
C ALA A 138 0.77 21.93 4.03
N GLY A 139 1.72 21.14 3.52
CA GLY A 139 3.06 21.00 4.08
C GLY A 139 3.67 19.60 4.17
N ARG A 140 2.94 18.52 3.94
CA ARG A 140 3.49 17.15 4.00
C ARG A 140 3.42 16.48 2.63
N LYS A 141 4.59 16.11 2.07
CA LYS A 141 4.75 15.52 0.73
C LYS A 141 5.25 14.06 0.77
N GLU A 142 5.07 13.36 1.86
CA GLU A 142 5.61 12.02 2.04
C GLU A 142 4.51 10.97 2.04
N THR A 143 4.69 9.92 1.28
CA THR A 143 3.82 8.73 1.26
C THR A 143 4.60 7.53 1.73
N VAL A 144 4.07 6.82 2.72
CA VAL A 144 4.64 5.56 3.19
C VAL A 144 3.87 4.41 2.55
N ILE A 145 4.59 3.55 1.85
CA ILE A 145 4.09 2.27 1.37
C ILE A 145 4.67 1.20 2.28
N LYS A 146 3.81 0.42 2.92
CA LYS A 146 4.24 -0.72 3.71
C LYS A 146 3.95 -2.00 2.97
N LEU A 147 4.99 -2.75 2.67
CA LEU A 147 4.93 -4.11 2.18
C LEU A 147 4.98 -5.08 3.37
N ASN A 148 4.06 -6.03 3.40
CA ASN A 148 4.10 -7.20 4.31
C ASN A 148 4.62 -8.40 3.55
#